data_52a83a1a4b09f3e3bcb06c3a565358c4
#
_entry.id   52a83a1a4b09f3e3bcb06c3a565358c4
#
_cell.length_a   1.000
_cell.length_b   1.000
_cell.length_c   1.000
_cell.angle_alpha   90.00
_cell.angle_beta   90.00
_cell.angle_gamma   90.00
#
_symmetry.space_group_name_H-M   'P 1'
#
loop_
_entity.id
_entity.type
_entity.pdbx_description
1 polymer ?
#
loop_
_entity_poly.entity_id
_entity_poly.type
_entity_poly.pdbx_seq_one_letter_code
_entity_poly.pdbx_strand_id
1 'polypeptide(L)'
;MAQSQNSSVYYTEKATSFHGLGTYGTVMLGNKAFEFYNEKNPEDYIQIPWDQINYVAASVLYGGKKIARFAIFIKGSESGFSFSTRNNKATLRAMREHVPEDKLLRSLNFFEVIKQGVLSLFRKKR
;
A
#
# COMPACT_ATOMS: atom_id res chain seq x y z
N MET A 1 -4.31 -23.04 6.95
CA MET A 1 -4.37 -21.76 7.67
C MET A 1 -3.20 -20.89 7.24
N ALA A 2 -3.49 -19.61 6.94
CA ALA A 2 -2.44 -18.69 6.55
C ALA A 2 -1.42 -18.52 7.66
N GLN A 3 -0.15 -18.63 7.31
CA GLN A 3 0.92 -18.49 8.28
C GLN A 3 1.66 -17.17 8.03
N SER A 4 1.77 -16.37 9.08
CA SER A 4 2.46 -15.09 9.01
C SER A 4 3.95 -15.28 8.76
N GLN A 5 4.54 -14.39 7.97
CA GLN A 5 5.97 -14.33 7.79
C GLN A 5 6.65 -13.63 8.97
N ASN A 6 5.89 -12.88 9.76
CA ASN A 6 6.40 -12.15 10.91
C ASN A 6 6.46 -13.04 12.13
N SER A 7 7.51 -12.90 12.91
CA SER A 7 7.57 -13.50 14.25
C SER A 7 7.10 -12.52 15.32
N SER A 8 7.08 -11.23 15.00
CA SER A 8 6.52 -10.21 15.85
C SER A 8 5.82 -9.15 15.02
N VAL A 9 4.72 -8.61 15.53
CA VAL A 9 3.92 -7.58 14.87
C VAL A 9 3.89 -6.36 15.78
N TYR A 10 4.23 -5.20 15.23
CA TYR A 10 4.28 -3.97 16.03
C TYR A 10 3.19 -2.97 15.67
N TYR A 11 2.42 -3.23 14.62
CA TYR A 11 1.34 -2.35 14.20
C TYR A 11 0.25 -3.14 13.49
N THR A 12 -1.00 -2.89 13.87
CA THR A 12 -2.17 -3.47 13.19
C THR A 12 -3.21 -2.38 12.98
N GLU A 13 -3.95 -2.48 11.88
CA GLU A 13 -5.02 -1.53 11.58
C GLU A 13 -6.03 -2.17 10.63
N LYS A 14 -7.28 -1.78 10.78
CA LYS A 14 -8.31 -2.18 9.82
C LYS A 14 -8.05 -1.49 8.48
N ALA A 15 -8.28 -2.23 7.40
CA ALA A 15 -7.93 -1.76 6.08
C ALA A 15 -8.84 -2.33 5.00
N THR A 16 -8.81 -1.66 3.86
CA THR A 16 -9.39 -2.16 2.62
C THR A 16 -8.27 -2.39 1.64
N SER A 17 -8.24 -3.57 1.04
CA SER A 17 -7.38 -3.87 -0.09
C SER A 17 -8.16 -3.63 -1.37
N PHE A 18 -7.56 -2.91 -2.32
CA PHE A 18 -8.22 -2.61 -3.59
C PHE A 18 -7.84 -3.59 -4.70
N HIS A 19 -7.33 -4.74 -4.32
CA HIS A 19 -7.11 -5.82 -5.27
C HIS A 19 -8.46 -6.45 -5.61
N GLY A 20 -8.84 -6.37 -6.88
CA GLY A 20 -10.16 -6.84 -7.31
C GLY A 20 -11.27 -5.87 -6.93
N LEU A 21 -12.31 -6.38 -6.30
CA LEU A 21 -13.52 -5.62 -5.96
C LEU A 21 -13.42 -4.84 -4.65
N GLY A 22 -12.30 -4.93 -3.99
CA GLY A 22 -12.16 -4.32 -2.67
C GLY A 22 -12.48 -5.33 -1.57
N THR A 23 -11.54 -5.52 -0.69
CA THR A 23 -11.63 -6.54 0.35
C THR A 23 -11.33 -5.91 1.70
N TYR A 24 -12.21 -6.12 2.67
CA TYR A 24 -11.99 -5.60 4.03
C TYR A 24 -11.18 -6.59 4.84
N GLY A 25 -10.29 -6.07 5.66
CA GLY A 25 -9.46 -6.92 6.49
C GLY A 25 -8.59 -6.14 7.44
N THR A 26 -7.44 -6.70 7.74
CA THR A 26 -6.50 -6.13 8.70
C THR A 26 -5.10 -6.14 8.11
N VAL A 27 -4.40 -5.00 8.17
CA VAL A 27 -2.98 -4.95 7.87
C VAL A 27 -2.21 -5.21 9.15
N MET A 28 -1.09 -5.91 9.01
CA MET A 28 -0.18 -6.22 10.10
C MET A 28 1.24 -5.93 9.64
N LEU A 29 1.90 -5.05 10.38
CA LEU A 29 3.29 -4.70 10.12
C LEU A 29 4.16 -5.37 11.18
N GLY A 30 5.07 -6.20 10.73
CA GLY A 30 5.93 -6.93 11.63
C GLY A 30 7.39 -6.83 11.27
N ASN A 31 8.20 -7.67 11.88
CA ASN A 31 9.64 -7.60 11.72
C ASN A 31 10.13 -8.04 10.34
N LYS A 32 9.32 -8.76 9.56
CA LYS A 32 9.77 -9.26 8.25
C LYS A 32 8.92 -8.81 7.08
N ALA A 33 7.65 -8.47 7.30
CA ALA A 33 6.76 -8.23 6.18
C ALA A 33 5.60 -7.28 6.53
N PHE A 34 5.07 -6.68 5.46
CA PHE A 34 3.74 -6.07 5.46
C PHE A 34 2.76 -7.17 5.10
N GLU A 35 1.71 -7.34 5.88
CA GLU A 35 0.71 -8.38 5.63
C GLU A 35 -0.69 -7.82 5.68
N PHE A 36 -1.56 -8.37 4.84
CA PHE A 36 -2.98 -8.09 4.84
C PHE A 36 -3.75 -9.41 4.87
N TYR A 37 -4.72 -9.52 5.74
CA TYR A 37 -5.57 -10.70 5.85
C TYR A 37 -7.03 -10.31 5.68
N ASN A 38 -7.71 -11.01 4.76
CA ASN A 38 -9.13 -10.83 4.51
C ASN A 38 -9.91 -11.20 5.78
N GLU A 39 -10.82 -10.31 6.20
CA GLU A 39 -11.60 -10.51 7.41
C GLU A 39 -12.48 -11.74 7.35
N LYS A 40 -13.05 -12.03 6.17
CA LYS A 40 -13.96 -13.17 6.00
C LYS A 40 -13.24 -14.47 5.70
N ASN A 41 -12.07 -14.39 5.13
CA ASN A 41 -11.29 -15.57 4.73
C ASN A 41 -9.80 -15.29 4.89
N PRO A 42 -9.22 -15.60 6.04
CA PRO A 42 -7.78 -15.31 6.27
C PRO A 42 -6.83 -16.04 5.32
N GLU A 43 -7.32 -17.06 4.60
CA GLU A 43 -6.50 -17.72 3.57
C GLU A 43 -6.37 -16.86 2.31
N ASP A 44 -7.19 -15.82 2.18
CA ASP A 44 -7.04 -14.81 1.14
C ASP A 44 -6.22 -13.66 1.74
N TYR A 45 -4.93 -13.66 1.47
CA TYR A 45 -4.00 -12.76 2.12
C TYR A 45 -2.96 -12.22 1.15
N ILE A 46 -2.30 -11.14 1.57
CA ILE A 46 -1.16 -10.55 0.87
C ILE A 46 -0.02 -10.46 1.88
N GLN A 47 1.15 -10.97 1.52
CA GLN A 47 2.34 -10.92 2.35
C GLN A 47 3.48 -10.37 1.51
N ILE A 48 4.01 -9.22 1.91
CA ILE A 48 5.06 -8.53 1.17
C ILE A 48 6.26 -8.35 2.09
N PRO A 49 7.33 -9.16 1.90
CA PRO A 49 8.55 -8.95 2.67
C PRO A 49 9.09 -7.53 2.45
N TRP A 50 9.60 -6.93 3.51
CA TRP A 50 10.09 -5.54 3.42
C TRP A 50 11.16 -5.37 2.36
N ASP A 51 12.03 -6.36 2.18
CA ASP A 51 13.12 -6.29 1.20
C ASP A 51 12.65 -6.42 -0.24
N GLN A 52 11.40 -6.80 -0.46
CA GLN A 52 10.80 -6.88 -1.79
C GLN A 52 10.11 -5.59 -2.20
N ILE A 53 9.95 -4.65 -1.31
CA ILE A 53 9.29 -3.38 -1.62
C ILE A 53 10.23 -2.48 -2.39
N ASN A 54 9.80 -2.05 -3.58
CA ASN A 54 10.54 -1.09 -4.38
C ASN A 54 10.28 0.33 -3.87
N TYR A 55 9.01 0.69 -3.77
CA TYR A 55 8.59 1.97 -3.19
C TYR A 55 7.11 1.92 -2.82
N VAL A 56 6.68 2.90 -2.05
CA VAL A 56 5.29 3.08 -1.65
C VAL A 56 4.85 4.46 -2.09
N ALA A 57 3.70 4.54 -2.76
CA ALA A 57 3.16 5.81 -3.22
C ALA A 57 1.89 6.14 -2.44
N ALA A 58 1.88 7.27 -1.76
CA ALA A 58 0.74 7.74 -0.99
C ALA A 58 -0.03 8.77 -1.81
N SER A 59 -1.33 8.55 -1.98
CA SER A 59 -2.22 9.47 -2.67
C SER A 59 -2.71 10.54 -1.72
N VAL A 60 -2.38 11.78 -2.00
CA VAL A 60 -2.59 12.90 -1.09
C VAL A 60 -3.72 13.78 -1.60
N LEU A 61 -4.61 14.17 -0.71
CA LEU A 61 -5.75 15.03 -1.01
C LEU A 61 -5.68 16.32 -0.18
N TYR A 62 -6.42 17.32 -0.62
CA TYR A 62 -6.59 18.59 0.12
C TYR A 62 -5.26 19.24 0.50
N GLY A 63 -4.38 19.38 -0.50
CA GLY A 63 -3.10 20.03 -0.27
C GLY A 63 -2.17 19.28 0.68
N GLY A 64 -2.30 17.97 0.74
CA GLY A 64 -1.46 17.16 1.60
C GLY A 64 -2.03 16.89 2.98
N LYS A 65 -3.24 17.36 3.26
CA LYS A 65 -3.83 17.21 4.59
C LYS A 65 -4.37 15.81 4.84
N LYS A 66 -4.73 15.09 3.78
CA LYS A 66 -5.30 13.76 3.90
C LYS A 66 -4.63 12.79 2.94
N ILE A 67 -4.38 11.59 3.40
CA ILE A 67 -3.90 10.50 2.56
C ILE A 67 -5.08 9.57 2.32
N ALA A 68 -5.54 9.50 1.06
CA ALA A 68 -6.71 8.71 0.70
C ALA A 68 -6.41 7.21 0.68
N ARG A 69 -5.24 6.84 0.16
CA ARG A 69 -4.79 5.46 0.07
C ARG A 69 -3.31 5.45 -0.25
N PHE A 70 -2.71 4.27 -0.21
CA PHE A 70 -1.33 4.11 -0.64
C PHE A 70 -1.20 2.81 -1.42
N ALA A 71 -0.16 2.74 -2.26
CA ALA A 71 0.13 1.56 -3.05
C ALA A 71 1.56 1.11 -2.80
N ILE A 72 1.74 -0.20 -2.64
CA ILE A 72 3.05 -0.80 -2.43
C ILE A 72 3.47 -1.44 -3.75
N PHE A 73 4.61 -1.02 -4.28
CA PHE A 73 5.16 -1.54 -5.53
C PHE A 73 6.34 -2.45 -5.22
N ILE A 74 6.31 -3.63 -5.82
CA ILE A 74 7.29 -4.69 -5.58
C ILE A 74 8.39 -4.62 -6.63
N LYS A 75 9.61 -4.93 -6.23
CA LYS A 75 10.75 -4.98 -7.14
C LYS A 75 10.48 -5.97 -8.27
N GLY A 76 10.81 -5.57 -9.49
CA GLY A 76 10.62 -6.40 -10.66
C GLY A 76 9.20 -6.49 -11.18
N SER A 77 8.28 -5.69 -10.64
CA SER A 77 6.89 -5.67 -11.08
C SER A 77 6.41 -4.24 -11.27
N GLU A 78 5.58 -4.02 -12.28
CA GLU A 78 4.94 -2.72 -12.49
C GLU A 78 3.62 -2.62 -11.73
N SER A 79 3.11 -3.74 -11.25
CA SER A 79 1.86 -3.77 -10.50
C SER A 79 2.08 -3.41 -9.05
N GLY A 80 1.10 -2.72 -8.46
CA GLY A 80 1.12 -2.35 -7.07
C GLY A 80 -0.07 -2.93 -6.32
N PHE A 81 0.07 -3.01 -5.02
CA PHE A 81 -1.01 -3.40 -4.13
C PHE A 81 -1.49 -2.17 -3.40
N SER A 82 -2.75 -1.79 -3.60
CA SER A 82 -3.32 -0.58 -3.02
C SER A 82 -4.15 -0.89 -1.78
N PHE A 83 -3.97 -0.08 -0.76
CA PHE A 83 -4.68 -0.22 0.51
C PHE A 83 -5.13 1.13 1.01
N SER A 84 -6.20 1.13 1.78
CA SER A 84 -6.58 2.27 2.62
C SER A 84 -6.84 1.75 4.00
N THR A 85 -6.16 2.28 4.99
CA THR A 85 -6.36 1.91 6.38
C THR A 85 -7.21 2.95 7.07
N ARG A 86 -7.67 2.62 8.27
CA ARG A 86 -8.45 3.54 9.08
C ARG A 86 -7.66 4.81 9.40
N ASN A 87 -6.33 4.68 9.46
CA ASN A 87 -5.44 5.83 9.66
C ASN A 87 -4.20 5.64 8.79
N ASN A 88 -4.27 6.16 7.56
CA ASN A 88 -3.20 5.99 6.59
C ASN A 88 -1.89 6.64 7.02
N LYS A 89 -1.97 7.82 7.66
CA LYS A 89 -0.76 8.49 8.13
C LYS A 89 -0.02 7.67 9.17
N ALA A 90 -0.76 7.11 10.12
CA ALA A 90 -0.16 6.29 11.17
C ALA A 90 0.43 5.01 10.57
N THR A 91 -0.26 4.40 9.62
CA THR A 91 0.22 3.19 8.95
C THR A 91 1.52 3.46 8.19
N LEU A 92 1.57 4.55 7.43
CA LEU A 92 2.77 4.90 6.68
C LEU A 92 3.92 5.26 7.61
N ARG A 93 3.63 5.94 8.70
CA ARG A 93 4.64 6.25 9.71
C ARG A 93 5.22 4.97 10.30
N ALA A 94 4.37 3.98 10.59
CA ALA A 94 4.81 2.69 11.09
C ALA A 94 5.67 1.95 10.05
N MET A 95 5.36 2.09 8.77
CA MET A 95 6.13 1.46 7.70
C MET A 95 7.55 2.01 7.59
N ARG A 96 7.80 3.21 8.12
CA ARG A 96 9.13 3.82 8.06
C ARG A 96 10.18 3.06 8.85
N GLU A 97 9.77 2.16 9.73
CA GLU A 97 10.71 1.27 10.42
C GLU A 97 11.49 0.41 9.43
N HIS A 98 10.89 0.07 8.29
CA HIS A 98 11.50 -0.84 7.32
C HIS A 98 11.64 -0.25 5.92
N VAL A 99 10.84 0.76 5.59
CA VAL A 99 10.87 1.38 4.27
C VAL A 99 11.55 2.72 4.40
N PRO A 100 12.70 2.92 3.72
CA PRO A 100 13.41 4.19 3.76
C PRO A 100 12.52 5.35 3.29
N GLU A 101 12.74 6.52 3.87
CA GLU A 101 11.93 7.69 3.58
C GLU A 101 11.93 8.07 2.10
N ASP A 102 13.06 7.88 1.42
CA ASP A 102 13.17 8.18 -0.01
C ASP A 102 12.36 7.23 -0.88
N LYS A 103 11.87 6.15 -0.31
CA LYS A 103 10.98 5.21 -1.01
C LYS A 103 9.51 5.36 -0.61
N LEU A 104 9.20 6.31 0.25
CA LEU A 104 7.83 6.66 0.60
C LEU A 104 7.47 7.93 -0.17
N LEU A 105 6.83 7.75 -1.32
CA LEU A 105 6.55 8.83 -2.24
C LEU A 105 5.17 9.41 -2.03
N ARG A 106 5.04 10.69 -2.29
CA ARG A 106 3.75 11.37 -2.28
C ARG A 106 3.33 11.69 -3.69
N SER A 107 2.06 11.52 -3.99
CA SER A 107 1.49 11.95 -5.25
C SER A 107 0.27 12.81 -4.95
N LEU A 108 -0.19 13.58 -5.94
CA LEU A 108 -1.29 14.53 -5.73
C LEU A 108 -2.52 13.82 -5.19
N ASN A 109 -3.01 12.85 -5.92
CA ASN A 109 -3.96 11.87 -5.44
C ASN A 109 -3.97 10.74 -6.45
N PHE A 110 -4.60 9.64 -6.07
CA PHE A 110 -4.54 8.45 -6.89
C PHE A 110 -5.17 8.68 -8.27
N PHE A 111 -6.31 9.36 -8.30
CA PHE A 111 -6.99 9.63 -9.57
C PHE A 111 -6.19 10.57 -10.45
N GLU A 112 -5.57 11.58 -9.88
CA GLU A 112 -4.76 12.51 -10.66
C GLU A 112 -3.54 11.82 -11.25
N VAL A 113 -2.92 10.93 -10.50
CA VAL A 113 -1.77 10.17 -11.00
C VAL A 113 -2.19 9.29 -12.16
N ILE A 114 -3.29 8.56 -12.01
CA ILE A 114 -3.81 7.71 -13.08
C ILE A 114 -4.22 8.55 -14.28
N LYS A 115 -4.93 9.64 -14.02
CA LYS A 115 -5.40 10.53 -15.08
C LYS A 115 -4.22 11.14 -15.84
N GLN A 116 -3.21 11.61 -15.13
CA GLN A 116 -2.01 12.15 -15.78
C GLN A 116 -1.27 11.09 -16.57
N GLY A 117 -1.20 9.88 -16.06
CA GLY A 117 -0.59 8.77 -16.78
C GLY A 117 -1.32 8.47 -18.07
N VAL A 118 -2.65 8.44 -18.03
CA VAL A 118 -3.47 8.22 -19.22
C VAL A 118 -3.27 9.35 -20.22
N LEU A 119 -3.31 10.59 -19.77
CA LEU A 119 -3.09 11.74 -20.64
C LEU A 119 -1.70 11.72 -21.24
N SER A 120 -0.71 11.33 -20.47
CA SER A 120 0.66 11.23 -20.96
C SER A 120 0.76 10.17 -22.07
N LEU A 121 0.06 9.04 -21.92
CA LEU A 121 0.02 8.02 -22.96
C LEU A 121 -0.61 8.54 -24.23
N PHE A 122 -1.71 9.28 -24.12
CA PHE A 122 -2.35 9.88 -25.29
C PHE A 122 -1.43 10.89 -25.95
N ARG A 123 -0.70 11.69 -25.19
CA ARG A 123 0.24 12.65 -25.75
C ARG A 123 1.35 11.98 -26.52
N LYS A 124 1.82 10.84 -26.03
CA LYS A 124 2.90 10.12 -26.71
C LYS A 124 2.49 9.52 -28.03
N LYS A 125 1.22 9.31 -28.23
CA LYS A 125 0.68 8.73 -29.47
C LYS A 125 0.48 9.76 -30.57
N ARG A 126 0.68 11.01 -30.29
CA ARG A 126 0.53 12.08 -31.28
C ARG A 126 1.74 12.23 -32.17
#